data_94eb0577131afc1a14e46856790dc9b8
#
_entry.id   94eb0577131afc1a14e46856790dc9b8
#
_cell.length_a   1.000
_cell.length_b   1.000
_cell.length_c   1.000
_cell.angle_alpha   90.00
_cell.angle_beta   90.00
_cell.angle_gamma   90.00
#
_symmetry.space_group_name_H-M   'P 1'
#
loop_
_entity.id
_entity.type
_entity.pdbx_description
1 polymer ?
#
loop_
_entity_poly.entity_id
_entity_poly.type
_entity_poly.pdbx_seq_one_letter_code
_entity_poly.pdbx_strand_id
1 'polypeptide(L)' 'MNAKGDANRSVRMTKQRLYQALITLLQQKSLREITVRELTELAGISRGTFYFHYADIYALMDQRSEERR' A
#
# COMPACT_ATOMS: atom_id res chain seq x y z
N MET A 1 25.21 -2.43 -8.10
CA MET A 1 25.05 -2.56 -7.78
C MET A 1 24.45 -2.71 -6.82
N ASN A 2 24.04 -2.71 -6.38
CA ASN A 2 23.48 -2.74 -5.48
C ASN A 2 22.20 -3.20 -5.49
N ALA A 3 21.95 -4.41 -5.73
CA ALA A 3 20.72 -5.08 -5.73
C ALA A 3 20.00 -4.89 -4.43
N LYS A 4 20.77 -4.87 -3.37
CA LYS A 4 20.17 -4.69 -2.10
C LYS A 4 19.50 -3.37 -1.99
N GLY A 5 20.12 -2.32 -2.39
CA GLY A 5 19.56 -1.01 -2.32
C GLY A 5 18.34 -0.88 -3.17
N ASP A 6 18.40 -1.48 -4.34
CA ASP A 6 17.28 -1.43 -5.27
C ASP A 6 16.07 -2.16 -4.71
N ALA A 7 16.29 -3.28 -4.08
CA ALA A 7 15.19 -4.04 -3.53
C ALA A 7 14.49 -3.25 -2.43
N ASN A 8 15.26 -2.62 -1.57
CA ASN A 8 14.68 -1.82 -0.50
C ASN A 8 13.92 -0.64 -1.05
N ARG A 9 14.46 -0.04 -2.08
CA ARG A 9 13.82 1.09 -2.69
C ARG A 9 12.49 0.68 -3.31
N SER A 10 12.46 -0.46 -3.96
CA SER A 10 11.25 -0.98 -4.56
C SER A 10 10.16 -1.21 -3.54
N VAL A 11 10.53 -1.79 -2.43
CA VAL A 11 9.56 -2.07 -1.38
C VAL A 11 8.99 -0.77 -0.83
N ARG A 12 9.84 0.19 -0.58
CA ARG A 12 9.40 1.47 -0.09
C ARG A 12 8.48 2.14 -1.06
N MET A 13 8.80 2.12 -2.34
CA MET A 13 7.97 2.75 -3.34
C MET A 13 6.64 2.07 -3.47
N THR A 14 6.62 0.75 -3.36
CA THR A 14 5.37 0.01 -3.44
C THR A 14 4.45 0.41 -2.30
N LYS A 15 4.99 0.45 -1.10
CA LYS A 15 4.20 0.81 0.06
C LYS A 15 3.70 2.24 -0.04
N GLN A 16 4.55 3.11 -0.53
CA GLN A 16 4.19 4.49 -0.68
C GLN A 16 3.08 4.69 -1.69
N ARG A 17 3.15 3.98 -2.80
CA ARG A 17 2.12 4.04 -3.81
C ARG A 17 0.79 3.54 -3.27
N LEU A 18 0.83 2.46 -2.52
CA LEU A 18 -0.37 1.92 -1.92
C LEU A 18 -1.00 2.91 -0.95
N TYR A 19 -0.16 3.51 -0.13
CA TYR A 19 -0.65 4.45 0.85
C TYR A 19 -1.24 5.70 0.18
N GLN A 20 -0.58 6.20 -0.84
CA GLN A 20 -1.08 7.35 -1.57
C GLN A 20 -2.41 7.04 -2.23
N ALA A 21 -2.53 5.86 -2.82
CA ALA A 21 -3.78 5.46 -3.45
C ALA A 21 -4.88 5.38 -2.42
N LEU A 22 -4.56 4.86 -1.24
CA LEU A 22 -5.53 4.77 -0.17
C LEU A 22 -6.03 6.14 0.25
N ILE A 23 -5.10 7.08 0.42
CA ILE A 23 -5.47 8.43 0.81
C ILE A 23 -6.38 9.06 -0.24
N THR A 24 -6.05 8.85 -1.50
CA THR A 24 -6.85 9.38 -2.59
C THR A 24 -8.27 8.82 -2.55
N LEU A 25 -8.39 7.52 -2.35
CA LEU A 25 -9.70 6.90 -2.30
C LEU A 25 -10.49 7.34 -1.08
N LEU A 26 -9.81 7.58 0.02
CA LEU A 26 -10.47 8.03 1.24
C LEU A 26 -11.12 9.39 1.09
N GLN A 27 -10.69 10.15 0.11
CA GLN A 27 -11.32 11.42 -0.14
C GLN A 27 -12.63 11.27 -0.88
N GLN A 28 -12.88 10.11 -1.45
CA GLN A 28 -14.08 9.85 -2.21
C GLN A 28 -15.06 8.96 -1.51
N LYS A 29 -14.58 8.07 -0.67
CA LYS A 29 -15.44 7.12 0.03
C LYS A 29 -14.78 6.69 1.32
N SER A 30 -15.55 6.02 2.15
CA SER A 30 -15.04 5.62 3.45
C SER A 30 -14.17 4.36 3.31
N LEU A 31 -13.36 4.13 4.31
CA LEU A 31 -12.47 2.99 4.32
C LEU A 31 -13.19 1.67 4.09
N ARG A 32 -14.38 1.52 4.67
CA ARG A 32 -15.16 0.31 4.50
C ARG A 32 -15.57 0.05 3.09
N GLU A 33 -15.67 1.10 2.27
CA GLU A 33 -16.11 0.96 0.90
C GLU A 33 -14.99 0.74 -0.07
N ILE A 34 -13.77 0.89 0.38
CA ILE A 34 -12.61 0.72 -0.49
C ILE A 34 -12.27 -0.76 -0.60
N THR A 35 -12.06 -1.23 -1.83
CA THR A 35 -11.69 -2.62 -2.04
C THR A 35 -10.23 -2.71 -2.44
N VAL A 36 -9.63 -3.89 -2.23
CA VAL A 36 -8.25 -4.10 -2.61
C VAL A 36 -8.09 -3.92 -4.11
N ARG A 37 -9.11 -4.33 -4.85
CA ARG A 37 -9.06 -4.21 -6.30
C ARG A 37 -8.90 -2.77 -6.75
N GLU A 38 -9.74 -1.87 -6.28
CA GLU A 38 -9.64 -0.50 -6.73
C GLU A 38 -8.38 0.16 -6.18
N LEU A 39 -7.97 -0.22 -4.98
CA LEU A 39 -6.77 0.31 -4.40
C LEU A 39 -5.55 -0.05 -5.25
N THR A 40 -5.42 -1.32 -5.59
CA THR A 40 -4.28 -1.78 -6.36
C THR A 40 -4.31 -1.24 -7.78
N GLU A 41 -5.50 -1.09 -8.34
CA GLU A 41 -5.60 -0.54 -9.68
C GLU A 41 -5.15 0.91 -9.70
N LEU A 42 -5.55 1.66 -8.71
CA LEU A 42 -5.14 3.06 -8.64
C LEU A 42 -3.65 3.18 -8.39
N ALA A 43 -3.11 2.30 -7.55
CA ALA A 43 -1.69 2.33 -7.24
C ALA A 43 -0.82 1.76 -8.35
N GLY A 44 -1.42 1.05 -9.29
CA GLY A 44 -0.65 0.43 -10.36
C GLY A 44 0.12 -0.79 -9.88
N ILE A 45 -0.44 -1.50 -8.94
CA ILE A 45 0.22 -2.64 -8.32
C ILE A 45 -0.71 -3.84 -8.38
N SER A 46 -0.16 -5.05 -8.53
CA SER A 46 -0.99 -6.23 -8.60
C SER A 46 -1.51 -6.60 -7.22
N ARG A 47 -2.61 -7.33 -7.19
CA ARG A 47 -3.17 -7.76 -5.93
C ARG A 47 -2.21 -8.67 -5.17
N GLY A 48 -1.48 -9.50 -5.92
CA GLY A 48 -0.51 -10.37 -5.30
C GLY A 48 0.54 -9.59 -4.53
N THR A 49 0.99 -8.50 -5.11
CA THR A 49 1.99 -7.67 -4.47
C THR A 49 1.40 -7.03 -3.22
N PHE A 50 0.14 -6.61 -3.31
CA PHE A 50 -0.51 -6.02 -2.14
C PHE A 50 -0.54 -7.03 -0.99
N TYR A 51 -1.01 -8.25 -1.26
CA TYR A 51 -1.12 -9.24 -0.21
C TYR A 51 0.22 -9.74 0.30
N PHE A 52 1.26 -9.52 -0.47
CA PHE A 52 2.58 -9.86 -0.01
C PHE A 52 2.99 -8.95 1.15
N HIS A 53 2.54 -7.69 1.09
CA HIS A 53 2.90 -6.72 2.12
C HIS A 53 1.86 -6.55 3.21
N TYR A 54 0.60 -6.69 2.87
CA TYR A 54 -0.49 -6.44 3.83
C TYR A 54 -1.57 -7.49 3.73
N ALA A 55 -2.18 -7.82 4.84
CA ALA A 55 -3.24 -8.81 4.85
C ALA A 55 -4.53 -8.21 4.29
N ASP A 56 -4.77 -6.93 4.56
CA ASP A 56 -5.95 -6.27 4.04
C ASP A 56 -5.73 -4.76 4.10
N ILE A 57 -6.74 -4.01 3.74
CA ILE A 57 -6.61 -2.57 3.69
C ILE A 57 -6.40 -1.96 5.07
N TYR A 58 -6.99 -2.57 6.08
CA TYR A 58 -6.84 -2.07 7.44
C TYR A 58 -5.41 -2.21 7.91
N ALA A 59 -4.73 -3.27 7.46
CA ALA A 59 -3.33 -3.46 7.81
C ALA A 59 -2.49 -2.34 7.21
N LEU A 60 -2.86 -1.91 6.01
CA LEU A 60 -2.15 -0.81 5.37
C LEU A 60 -2.34 0.48 6.16
N MET A 61 -3.56 0.72 6.63
CA MET A 61 -3.82 1.89 7.42
C MET A 61 -3.02 1.88 8.71
N ASP A 62 -2.88 0.69 9.27
CA ASP A 62 -2.19 0.51 10.53
C ASP A 62 -0.69 0.68 10.47
N GLN A 63 -0.12 0.69 9.28
CA GLN A 63 1.34 0.73 9.19
C GLN A 63 1.92 1.95 9.89
N ARG A 64 1.13 3.01 10.02
CA ARG A 64 1.62 4.18 10.72
C ARG A 64 1.88 3.90 12.17
N SER A 65 1.04 3.11 12.78
CA SER A 65 1.21 2.77 14.17
C SER A 65 2.51 2.05 14.40
N GLU A 66 2.83 1.20 13.48
CA GLU A 66 4.04 0.44 13.59
C GLU A 66 5.27 1.29 13.52
N GLU A 67 5.22 2.28 12.71
CA GLU A 67 6.36 3.15 12.56
C GLU A 67 6.66 3.93 13.81
N ARG A 68 5.70 4.12 14.63
CA ARG A 68 5.90 4.84 15.82
C ARG A 68 6.72 4.12 16.83
N ARG A 69 6.88 2.84 16.67
CA ARG A 69 7.68 2.10 17.59
C ARG A 69 9.12 2.24 17.24
#